data_bd9efb92aaa6d64226372d7e3b9bb01a
#
_entry.id   bd9efb92aaa6d64226372d7e3b9bb01a
#
_cell.length_a   1.000
_cell.length_b   1.000
_cell.length_c   1.000
_cell.angle_alpha   90.00
_cell.angle_beta   90.00
_cell.angle_gamma   90.00
#
_symmetry.space_group_name_H-M   'P 1'
#
loop_
_entity.id
_entity.type
_entity.pdbx_description
1 polymer ?
#
loop_
_entity_poly.entity_id
_entity_poly.type
_entity_poly.pdbx_seq_one_letter_code
_entity_poly.pdbx_strand_id
1 'polypeptide(L)'
;SKAILPGNYTNLSFRFGFSEENNIDGAYPDLNTANFNVPGENSTPNLGGGYHYMQFDGSYLDNLSNQSPFNYHVISAIDLTNLNEPVDTSLKINIGPLVVGGSTNIDIQMDVSEWFKNPNTWDLNENDINLMGNYGVQLLMNQNGASVFSLVSISQ
;
A
#
# COMPACT_ATOMS: atom_id res chain seq x y z
N SER A 1 12.61 -14.25 -13.26
CA SER A 1 11.45 -13.65 -13.97
C SER A 1 10.97 -14.61 -15.06
N LYS A 2 9.66 -14.77 -15.22
CA LYS A 2 9.09 -15.49 -16.34
C LYS A 2 8.92 -14.50 -17.50
N ALA A 3 9.39 -14.87 -18.72
CA ALA A 3 9.12 -14.08 -19.92
C ALA A 3 7.62 -14.12 -20.24
N ILE A 4 7.04 -12.98 -20.53
CA ILE A 4 5.68 -12.86 -21.06
C ILE A 4 5.80 -13.01 -22.58
N LEU A 5 5.06 -13.96 -23.15
CA LEU A 5 5.07 -14.21 -24.60
C LEU A 5 4.33 -13.10 -25.35
N PRO A 6 4.74 -12.77 -26.59
CA PRO A 6 3.96 -11.89 -27.45
C PRO A 6 2.53 -12.41 -27.65
N GLY A 7 1.54 -11.53 -27.60
CA GLY A 7 0.14 -11.90 -27.76
C GLY A 7 -0.84 -10.85 -27.25
N ASN A 8 -2.13 -11.16 -27.40
CA ASN A 8 -3.23 -10.37 -26.87
C ASN A 8 -3.63 -10.89 -25.51
N TYR A 9 -3.59 -10.02 -24.51
CA TYR A 9 -3.99 -10.32 -23.15
C TYR A 9 -5.28 -9.57 -22.82
N THR A 10 -6.21 -10.26 -22.21
CA THR A 10 -7.52 -9.71 -21.84
C THR A 10 -7.43 -8.80 -20.64
N ASN A 11 -6.42 -8.98 -19.81
CA ASN A 11 -6.18 -8.14 -18.63
C ASN A 11 -4.73 -8.24 -18.17
N LEU A 12 -4.16 -7.09 -17.80
CA LEU A 12 -2.97 -6.96 -16.98
C LEU A 12 -3.40 -6.52 -15.58
N SER A 13 -2.89 -7.17 -14.58
CA SER A 13 -3.07 -6.72 -13.20
C SER A 13 -1.79 -6.91 -12.39
N PHE A 14 -1.65 -6.10 -11.36
CA PHE A 14 -0.59 -6.27 -10.35
C PHE A 14 -1.17 -6.07 -8.95
N ARG A 15 -0.40 -6.46 -7.94
CA ARG A 15 -0.74 -6.23 -6.54
C ARG A 15 0.24 -5.20 -5.96
N PHE A 16 -0.31 -4.20 -5.30
CA PHE A 16 0.45 -3.29 -4.44
C PHE A 16 0.28 -3.74 -3.00
N GLY A 17 1.40 -4.05 -2.34
CA GLY A 17 1.42 -4.75 -1.05
C GLY A 17 1.49 -6.27 -1.22
N PHE A 18 1.23 -6.99 -0.14
CA PHE A 18 1.30 -8.45 -0.08
C PHE A 18 -0.09 -9.04 0.15
N SER A 19 -0.42 -10.14 -0.55
CA SER A 19 -1.57 -10.96 -0.15
C SER A 19 -1.29 -11.61 1.21
N GLU A 20 -2.33 -11.96 1.93
CA GLU A 20 -2.25 -12.63 3.23
C GLU A 20 -1.26 -13.81 3.22
N GLU A 21 -1.35 -14.69 2.23
CA GLU A 21 -0.47 -15.86 2.05
C GLU A 21 1.01 -15.53 1.82
N ASN A 22 1.32 -14.31 1.37
CA ASN A 22 2.68 -13.85 1.06
C ASN A 22 3.21 -12.80 2.05
N ASN A 23 2.38 -12.32 2.98
CA ASN A 23 2.78 -11.35 3.99
C ASN A 23 3.39 -12.03 5.22
N ILE A 24 4.41 -12.84 4.98
CA ILE A 24 5.03 -13.71 5.99
C ILE A 24 6.16 -12.94 6.69
N ASP A 25 6.06 -12.84 8.01
CA ASP A 25 7.05 -12.16 8.85
C ASP A 25 8.46 -12.72 8.64
N GLY A 26 9.43 -11.84 8.44
CA GLY A 26 10.83 -12.19 8.24
C GLY A 26 11.19 -12.85 6.90
N ALA A 27 10.22 -13.09 5.99
CA ALA A 27 10.46 -13.89 4.77
C ALA A 27 11.30 -13.19 3.70
N TYR A 28 11.39 -11.86 3.70
CA TYR A 28 12.07 -11.08 2.66
C TYR A 28 13.27 -10.31 3.21
N PRO A 29 14.52 -10.85 3.11
CA PRO A 29 15.71 -10.24 3.69
C PRO A 29 15.97 -8.79 3.28
N ASP A 30 15.68 -8.43 2.02
CA ASP A 30 15.88 -7.09 1.52
C ASP A 30 14.92 -6.09 2.21
N LEU A 31 13.68 -6.48 2.45
CA LEU A 31 12.70 -5.67 3.18
C LEU A 31 13.03 -5.59 4.67
N ASN A 32 13.55 -6.67 5.24
CA ASN A 32 14.04 -6.68 6.63
C ASN A 32 15.15 -5.64 6.80
N THR A 33 16.11 -5.61 5.85
CA THR A 33 17.22 -4.65 5.87
C THR A 33 16.75 -3.21 5.65
N ALA A 34 15.70 -3.02 4.86
CA ALA A 34 15.11 -1.71 4.57
C ALA A 34 14.12 -1.21 5.65
N ASN A 35 13.99 -1.90 6.78
CA ASN A 35 13.06 -1.58 7.88
C ASN A 35 11.58 -1.55 7.46
N PHE A 36 11.19 -2.43 6.54
CA PHE A 36 9.80 -2.60 6.13
C PHE A 36 9.01 -3.57 7.00
N ASN A 37 9.62 -4.17 8.02
CA ASN A 37 8.95 -5.07 8.95
C ASN A 37 7.87 -4.35 9.74
N VAL A 38 6.73 -5.02 9.88
CA VAL A 38 5.65 -4.62 10.79
C VAL A 38 5.85 -5.36 12.13
N PRO A 39 5.68 -4.71 13.28
CA PRO A 39 5.75 -5.38 14.58
C PRO A 39 4.79 -6.58 14.67
N GLY A 40 5.34 -7.77 14.93
CA GLY A 40 4.61 -9.04 15.00
C GLY A 40 4.38 -9.55 16.43
N GLU A 41 4.21 -10.88 16.57
CA GLU A 41 3.75 -11.58 17.76
C GLU A 41 4.51 -11.22 19.06
N ASN A 42 5.81 -10.97 18.97
CA ASN A 42 6.64 -10.65 20.15
C ASN A 42 6.78 -9.14 20.41
N SER A 43 5.98 -8.33 19.74
CA SER A 43 6.02 -6.87 19.85
C SER A 43 4.88 -6.33 20.70
N THR A 44 5.05 -5.11 21.22
CA THR A 44 4.00 -4.35 21.91
C THR A 44 3.89 -2.96 21.31
N PRO A 45 2.78 -2.64 20.59
CA PRO A 45 1.71 -3.56 20.22
C PRO A 45 2.11 -4.60 19.17
N ASN A 46 1.42 -5.75 19.18
CA ASN A 46 1.45 -6.67 18.06
C ASN A 46 0.56 -6.11 16.93
N LEU A 47 1.15 -5.85 15.77
CA LEU A 47 0.48 -5.30 14.59
C LEU A 47 0.30 -6.33 13.47
N GLY A 48 0.39 -7.62 13.80
CA GLY A 48 0.18 -8.71 12.88
C GLY A 48 1.44 -9.21 12.16
N GLY A 49 2.58 -8.53 12.29
CA GLY A 49 3.80 -8.88 11.58
C GLY A 49 3.72 -8.64 10.06
N GLY A 50 4.67 -9.26 9.32
CA GLY A 50 4.79 -9.08 7.88
C GLY A 50 5.46 -7.75 7.51
N TYR A 51 4.93 -7.08 6.48
CA TYR A 51 5.60 -5.93 5.86
C TYR A 51 4.67 -4.76 5.61
N HIS A 52 5.24 -3.55 5.68
CA HIS A 52 4.60 -2.36 5.14
C HIS A 52 4.38 -2.51 3.63
N TYR A 53 3.26 -2.02 3.14
CA TYR A 53 2.99 -1.87 1.71
C TYR A 53 3.52 -0.53 1.21
N MET A 54 3.44 0.48 2.07
CA MET A 54 4.00 1.81 1.85
C MET A 54 4.40 2.45 3.18
N GLN A 55 5.50 3.19 3.16
CA GLN A 55 5.90 4.14 4.21
C GLN A 55 6.04 5.50 3.54
N PHE A 56 5.21 6.44 3.95
CA PHE A 56 5.25 7.80 3.45
C PHE A 56 5.26 8.78 4.63
N ASP A 57 6.43 9.34 4.88
CA ASP A 57 6.70 10.21 6.00
C ASP A 57 6.93 11.63 5.51
N GLY A 58 6.51 12.60 6.31
CA GLY A 58 6.71 13.99 5.96
C GLY A 58 6.30 14.95 7.07
N SER A 59 6.08 16.20 6.69
CA SER A 59 5.56 17.22 7.58
C SER A 59 4.53 18.10 6.87
N TYR A 60 3.60 18.63 7.64
CA TYR A 60 2.55 19.53 7.18
C TYR A 60 2.43 20.74 8.13
N LEU A 61 1.69 21.75 7.72
CA LEU A 61 1.30 22.84 8.61
C LEU A 61 -0.05 22.51 9.24
N ASP A 62 -0.07 22.41 10.56
CA ASP A 62 -1.30 22.15 11.32
C ASP A 62 -2.25 23.37 11.31
N ASN A 63 -3.42 23.24 11.90
CA ASN A 63 -4.43 24.29 12.00
C ASN A 63 -3.96 25.53 12.77
N LEU A 64 -2.85 25.42 13.49
CA LEU A 64 -2.20 26.53 14.22
C LEU A 64 -0.97 27.09 13.48
N SER A 65 -0.73 26.63 12.26
CA SER A 65 0.44 26.96 11.42
C SER A 65 1.78 26.50 12.01
N ASN A 66 1.78 25.47 12.86
CA ASN A 66 3.01 24.82 13.30
C ASN A 66 3.37 23.70 12.33
N GLN A 67 4.67 23.46 12.17
CA GLN A 67 5.15 22.31 11.43
C GLN A 67 4.99 21.04 12.28
N SER A 68 4.17 20.10 11.81
CA SER A 68 3.88 18.83 12.47
C SER A 68 4.27 17.65 11.58
N PRO A 69 4.79 16.54 12.13
CA PRO A 69 5.13 15.35 11.34
C PRO A 69 3.87 14.56 10.97
N PHE A 70 3.97 13.76 9.91
CA PHE A 70 3.01 12.70 9.64
C PHE A 70 3.71 11.42 9.19
N ASN A 71 3.08 10.28 9.48
CA ASN A 71 3.52 8.93 9.07
C ASN A 71 2.35 8.20 8.42
N TYR A 72 2.25 8.24 7.11
CA TYR A 72 1.23 7.52 6.36
C TYR A 72 1.77 6.14 5.98
N HIS A 73 1.63 5.17 6.90
CA HIS A 73 2.11 3.81 6.74
C HIS A 73 0.96 2.85 6.47
N VAL A 74 1.00 2.18 5.32
CA VAL A 74 -0.02 1.20 4.90
C VAL A 74 0.48 -0.20 5.22
N ILE A 75 -0.33 -0.95 5.98
CA ILE A 75 -0.08 -2.33 6.40
C ILE A 75 -1.36 -3.16 6.30
N SER A 76 -1.31 -4.46 6.54
CA SER A 76 -2.50 -5.25 6.85
C SER A 76 -3.24 -4.67 8.05
N ALA A 77 -4.56 -4.52 7.95
CA ALA A 77 -5.34 -3.96 9.07
C ALA A 77 -5.53 -5.00 10.17
N ILE A 78 -5.19 -4.65 11.41
CA ILE A 78 -5.43 -5.50 12.58
C ILE A 78 -6.32 -4.78 13.60
N ASP A 79 -7.37 -5.45 14.06
CA ASP A 79 -8.20 -4.97 15.15
C ASP A 79 -7.61 -5.39 16.50
N LEU A 80 -6.92 -4.46 17.17
CA LEU A 80 -6.28 -4.69 18.46
C LEU A 80 -7.28 -4.97 19.61
N THR A 81 -8.57 -4.68 19.41
CA THR A 81 -9.63 -4.96 20.39
C THR A 81 -10.26 -6.33 20.20
N ASN A 82 -10.09 -6.91 19.04
CA ASN A 82 -10.63 -8.21 18.66
C ASN A 82 -9.57 -8.98 17.86
N LEU A 83 -8.51 -9.43 18.53
CA LEU A 83 -7.28 -10.01 17.99
C LEU A 83 -7.51 -11.16 17.00
N ASN A 84 -8.29 -10.91 15.97
CA ASN A 84 -8.46 -11.77 14.80
C ASN A 84 -7.22 -11.66 13.89
N GLU A 85 -7.16 -12.55 12.93
CA GLU A 85 -6.18 -12.48 11.86
C GLU A 85 -6.20 -11.10 11.18
N PRO A 86 -5.03 -10.55 10.80
CA PRO A 86 -4.97 -9.30 10.05
C PRO A 86 -5.79 -9.39 8.76
N VAL A 87 -6.48 -8.31 8.41
CA VAL A 87 -7.23 -8.22 7.15
C VAL A 87 -6.30 -7.77 6.03
N ASP A 88 -6.31 -8.51 4.91
CA ASP A 88 -5.56 -8.14 3.69
C ASP A 88 -6.09 -6.81 3.14
N THR A 89 -5.30 -5.76 3.30
CA THR A 89 -5.54 -4.41 2.75
C THR A 89 -4.69 -4.12 1.52
N SER A 90 -4.03 -5.12 0.94
CA SER A 90 -3.31 -4.96 -0.32
C SER A 90 -4.27 -4.68 -1.47
N LEU A 91 -3.76 -4.02 -2.52
CA LEU A 91 -4.58 -3.55 -3.63
C LEU A 91 -4.31 -4.40 -4.87
N LYS A 92 -5.34 -5.02 -5.44
CA LYS A 92 -5.27 -5.63 -6.77
C LYS A 92 -5.68 -4.59 -7.80
N ILE A 93 -4.71 -4.12 -8.56
CA ILE A 93 -4.88 -3.09 -9.58
C ILE A 93 -5.06 -3.75 -10.94
N ASN A 94 -6.17 -3.43 -11.61
CA ASN A 94 -6.46 -3.86 -12.96
C ASN A 94 -6.13 -2.75 -13.95
N ILE A 95 -5.21 -3.02 -14.86
CA ILE A 95 -4.80 -2.09 -15.92
C ILE A 95 -5.68 -2.24 -17.17
N GLY A 96 -6.25 -3.43 -17.38
CA GLY A 96 -7.07 -3.74 -18.53
C GLY A 96 -6.33 -4.54 -19.61
N PRO A 97 -6.91 -4.63 -20.82
CA PRO A 97 -6.35 -5.41 -21.89
C PRO A 97 -5.09 -4.75 -22.48
N LEU A 98 -4.17 -5.59 -22.96
CA LEU A 98 -2.99 -5.10 -23.67
C LEU A 98 -2.53 -6.06 -24.75
N VAL A 99 -1.77 -5.53 -25.72
CA VAL A 99 -1.05 -6.31 -26.72
C VAL A 99 0.43 -6.28 -26.36
N VAL A 100 1.02 -7.46 -26.18
CA VAL A 100 2.47 -7.60 -25.93
C VAL A 100 3.16 -7.95 -27.22
N GLY A 101 4.14 -7.14 -27.63
CA GLY A 101 5.03 -7.37 -28.76
C GLY A 101 6.35 -8.03 -28.37
N GLY A 102 7.37 -7.93 -29.22
CA GLY A 102 8.73 -8.42 -28.94
C GLY A 102 9.45 -7.64 -27.84
N SER A 103 9.16 -6.36 -27.75
CA SER A 103 9.56 -5.48 -26.61
C SER A 103 8.38 -4.59 -26.29
N THR A 104 7.90 -4.62 -25.06
CA THR A 104 6.74 -3.83 -24.63
C THR A 104 7.05 -3.16 -23.30
N ASN A 105 6.96 -1.83 -23.28
CA ASN A 105 7.05 -1.03 -22.06
C ASN A 105 5.66 -0.61 -21.62
N ILE A 106 5.39 -0.71 -20.34
CA ILE A 106 4.12 -0.35 -19.71
C ILE A 106 4.43 0.64 -18.60
N ASP A 107 3.98 1.88 -18.78
CA ASP A 107 4.18 2.95 -17.80
C ASP A 107 2.94 3.07 -16.92
N ILE A 108 3.12 2.85 -15.63
CA ILE A 108 2.08 2.95 -14.60
C ILE A 108 2.46 4.10 -13.68
N GLN A 109 1.52 4.99 -13.43
CA GLN A 109 1.68 6.10 -12.50
C GLN A 109 0.96 5.78 -11.19
N MET A 110 1.56 6.18 -10.06
CA MET A 110 0.90 6.33 -8.78
C MET A 110 0.75 7.82 -8.46
N ASP A 111 -0.49 8.32 -8.39
CA ASP A 111 -0.77 9.68 -7.91
C ASP A 111 -0.84 9.66 -6.38
N VAL A 112 0.23 10.13 -5.75
CA VAL A 112 0.34 10.15 -4.28
C VAL A 112 -0.75 10.99 -3.63
N SER A 113 -1.26 12.03 -4.31
CA SER A 113 -2.31 12.89 -3.75
C SER A 113 -3.65 12.17 -3.58
N GLU A 114 -3.92 11.11 -4.37
CA GLU A 114 -5.16 10.34 -4.26
C GLU A 114 -5.26 9.60 -2.92
N TRP A 115 -4.14 9.21 -2.30
CA TRP A 115 -4.14 8.63 -0.96
C TRP A 115 -4.80 9.52 0.10
N PHE A 116 -4.83 10.85 -0.14
CA PHE A 116 -5.30 11.83 0.82
C PHE A 116 -6.68 12.43 0.49
N LYS A 117 -7.34 11.98 -0.58
CA LYS A 117 -8.58 12.67 -1.03
C LYS A 117 -9.72 11.77 -1.52
N ASN A 118 -9.47 10.59 -2.09
CA ASN A 118 -10.51 9.81 -2.74
C ASN A 118 -10.51 8.32 -2.35
N PRO A 119 -11.66 7.73 -2.00
CA PRO A 119 -12.97 8.38 -1.81
C PRO A 119 -13.09 9.17 -0.50
N ASN A 120 -12.12 9.04 0.42
CA ASN A 120 -12.15 9.66 1.73
C ASN A 120 -11.18 10.83 1.79
N THR A 121 -11.68 12.02 2.10
CA THR A 121 -10.82 13.17 2.41
C THR A 121 -10.04 12.89 3.68
N TRP A 122 -8.72 13.05 3.63
CA TRP A 122 -7.81 12.80 4.73
C TRP A 122 -7.44 14.09 5.43
N ASP A 123 -7.78 14.21 6.70
CA ASP A 123 -7.35 15.35 7.52
C ASP A 123 -6.11 14.94 8.33
N LEU A 124 -4.96 15.55 8.01
CA LEU A 124 -3.72 15.34 8.75
C LEU A 124 -3.77 15.86 10.18
N ASN A 125 -4.68 16.79 10.53
CA ASN A 125 -4.85 17.22 11.91
C ASN A 125 -5.55 16.18 12.79
N GLU A 126 -6.18 15.17 12.18
CA GLU A 126 -6.85 14.07 12.89
C GLU A 126 -6.07 12.76 12.76
N ASN A 127 -5.44 12.55 11.58
CA ASN A 127 -4.78 11.30 11.21
C ASN A 127 -3.36 11.57 10.70
N ASP A 128 -2.46 11.93 11.60
CA ASP A 128 -1.06 12.27 11.29
C ASP A 128 -0.07 11.16 11.63
N ILE A 129 -0.11 10.60 12.84
CA ILE A 129 0.85 9.62 13.36
C ILE A 129 0.15 8.44 14.06
N ASN A 130 0.91 7.37 14.33
CA ASN A 130 0.44 6.16 15.05
C ASN A 130 -0.73 5.44 14.36
N LEU A 131 -0.78 5.48 13.05
CA LEU A 131 -1.91 5.01 12.25
C LEU A 131 -1.94 3.49 12.06
N MET A 132 -0.80 2.79 12.23
CA MET A 132 -0.70 1.34 11.99
C MET A 132 -1.62 0.51 12.89
N GLY A 133 -1.77 0.89 14.17
CA GLY A 133 -2.67 0.21 15.11
C GLY A 133 -4.13 0.65 15.02
N ASN A 134 -4.46 1.56 14.13
CA ASN A 134 -5.82 2.04 13.94
C ASN A 134 -6.50 1.30 12.79
N TYR A 135 -7.26 0.25 13.14
CA TYR A 135 -7.96 -0.61 12.18
C TYR A 135 -8.82 0.16 11.17
N GLY A 136 -9.66 1.08 11.66
CA GLY A 136 -10.53 1.88 10.80
C GLY A 136 -9.76 2.75 9.81
N VAL A 137 -8.67 3.35 10.25
CA VAL A 137 -7.79 4.19 9.42
C VAL A 137 -7.09 3.35 8.35
N GLN A 138 -6.61 2.14 8.66
CA GLN A 138 -6.01 1.24 7.66
C GLN A 138 -7.04 0.82 6.59
N LEU A 139 -8.31 0.65 6.95
CA LEU A 139 -9.38 0.41 5.97
C LEU A 139 -9.66 1.65 5.09
N LEU A 140 -9.61 2.87 5.64
CA LEU A 140 -9.73 4.10 4.84
C LEU A 140 -8.54 4.24 3.86
N MET A 141 -7.32 3.92 4.30
CA MET A 141 -6.14 3.87 3.42
C MET A 141 -6.34 2.88 2.27
N ASN A 142 -6.83 1.68 2.55
CA ASN A 142 -7.13 0.70 1.51
C ASN A 142 -8.16 1.23 0.50
N GLN A 143 -9.23 1.89 0.96
CA GLN A 143 -10.24 2.49 0.09
C GLN A 143 -9.64 3.59 -0.80
N ASN A 144 -8.85 4.49 -0.23
CA ASN A 144 -8.18 5.56 -0.99
C ASN A 144 -7.16 5.00 -1.99
N GLY A 145 -6.47 3.92 -1.62
CA GLY A 145 -5.51 3.25 -2.49
C GLY A 145 -6.09 2.73 -3.80
N ALA A 146 -7.39 2.48 -3.86
CA ALA A 146 -8.05 1.94 -5.06
C ALA A 146 -7.99 2.87 -6.29
N SER A 147 -7.82 4.18 -6.10
CA SER A 147 -7.80 5.20 -7.16
C SER A 147 -6.41 5.74 -7.51
N VAL A 148 -5.37 5.32 -6.80
CA VAL A 148 -4.03 5.95 -6.92
C VAL A 148 -3.25 5.52 -8.16
N PHE A 149 -3.55 4.36 -8.75
CA PHE A 149 -2.80 3.84 -9.88
C PHE A 149 -3.54 4.02 -11.21
N SER A 150 -2.82 4.45 -12.23
CA SER A 150 -3.33 4.58 -13.58
C SER A 150 -2.31 4.15 -14.62
N LEU A 151 -2.80 3.65 -15.76
CA LEU A 151 -1.98 3.41 -16.95
C LEU A 151 -1.67 4.74 -17.63
N VAL A 152 -0.39 5.03 -17.85
CA VAL A 152 0.07 6.22 -18.58
C VAL A 152 0.25 5.90 -20.04
N SER A 153 1.04 4.87 -20.35
CA SER A 153 1.31 4.49 -21.74
C SER A 153 1.66 3.00 -21.90
N ILE A 154 1.46 2.51 -23.12
CA ILE A 154 2.00 1.24 -23.61
C ILE A 154 2.74 1.54 -24.90
N SER A 155 4.03 1.17 -24.99
CA SER A 155 4.85 1.33 -26.19
C SER A 155 5.56 0.02 -26.56
N GLN A 156 5.86 -0.16 -27.86
CA GLN A 156 6.52 -1.35 -28.41
C GLN A 156 7.80 -0.97 -29.13
#